data_57c323930958e107c5dbd84b61f7bbb8
#
_entry.id   57c323930958e107c5dbd84b61f7bbb8
#
_cell.length_a   1.000
_cell.length_b   1.000
_cell.length_c   1.000
_cell.angle_alpha   90.00
_cell.angle_beta   90.00
_cell.angle_gamma   90.00
#
_symmetry.space_group_name_H-M   'P 1'
#
loop_
_entity.id
_entity.type
_entity.pdbx_description
1 polymer ?
#
loop_
_entity_poly.entity_id
_entity_poly.type
_entity_poly.pdbx_seq_one_letter_code
_entity_poly.pdbx_strand_id
1 'polypeptide(L)'
;MSKVAKKPEKETLVLGLDPGTNVMGYAIIAVRGSRPTLIQYGVIHLGKYGDHALKLKKIFERVLSLVEEYKPDHVALEAPFYGKNVQSMLKLGRAQGVAMSAALYREVPITEYAPKKVKQSVTGNGNASKEQVAKMLMQVFNIKEQPKLLDA
;
A
#
# COMPACT_ATOMS: atom_id res chain seq x y z
N MET A 1 25.08 -19.16 34.20
CA MET A 1 24.25 -18.13 33.51
C MET A 1 23.52 -18.80 32.35
N SER A 2 22.27 -19.11 32.51
CA SER A 2 21.45 -19.68 31.45
C SER A 2 21.19 -18.58 30.40
N LYS A 3 21.66 -18.81 29.18
CA LYS A 3 21.25 -18.01 28.02
C LYS A 3 19.74 -18.24 27.82
N VAL A 4 18.93 -17.29 28.23
CA VAL A 4 17.51 -17.28 27.87
C VAL A 4 17.47 -17.18 26.36
N ALA A 5 17.08 -18.26 25.68
CA ALA A 5 16.88 -18.27 24.26
C ALA A 5 15.80 -17.24 23.95
N LYS A 6 16.16 -16.16 23.25
CA LYS A 6 15.18 -15.17 22.74
C LYS A 6 14.18 -15.95 21.87
N LYS A 7 12.90 -15.91 22.25
CA LYS A 7 11.81 -16.38 21.39
C LYS A 7 12.00 -15.77 20.01
N PRO A 8 11.90 -16.54 18.91
CA PRO A 8 12.05 -15.97 17.57
C PRO A 8 11.00 -14.85 17.39
N GLU A 9 11.45 -13.68 17.02
CA GLU A 9 10.57 -12.55 16.73
C GLU A 9 9.63 -12.94 15.58
N LYS A 10 8.32 -12.84 15.84
CA LYS A 10 7.30 -13.16 14.83
C LYS A 10 7.38 -12.19 13.68
N GLU A 11 7.51 -12.70 12.46
CA GLU A 11 7.41 -11.90 11.24
C GLU A 11 5.94 -11.56 10.94
N THR A 12 5.66 -10.30 10.66
CA THR A 12 4.36 -9.81 10.21
C THR A 12 4.48 -9.30 8.78
N LEU A 13 3.60 -9.80 7.89
CA LEU A 13 3.52 -9.34 6.51
C LEU A 13 2.41 -8.30 6.36
N VAL A 14 2.75 -7.17 5.74
CA VAL A 14 1.82 -6.07 5.48
C VAL A 14 1.76 -5.80 3.99
N LEU A 15 0.57 -5.80 3.42
CA LEU A 15 0.30 -5.30 2.07
C LEU A 15 -0.15 -3.85 2.18
N GLY A 16 0.67 -2.92 1.66
CA GLY A 16 0.31 -1.51 1.51
C GLY A 16 -0.34 -1.26 0.15
N LEU A 17 -1.42 -0.50 0.13
CA LEU A 17 -2.14 -0.10 -1.08
C LEU A 17 -2.33 1.41 -1.13
N ASP A 18 -1.99 2.00 -2.27
CA ASP A 18 -2.30 3.39 -2.62
C ASP A 18 -3.32 3.39 -3.75
N PRO A 19 -4.62 3.51 -3.44
CA PRO A 19 -5.68 3.38 -4.43
C PRO A 19 -5.66 4.52 -5.44
N GLY A 20 -5.89 4.18 -6.70
CA GLY A 20 -6.03 5.13 -7.79
C GLY A 20 -6.89 4.56 -8.91
N THR A 21 -7.36 5.41 -9.81
CA THR A 21 -8.18 5.02 -10.96
C THR A 21 -7.39 4.89 -12.26
N ASN A 22 -6.20 5.44 -12.32
CA ASN A 22 -5.27 5.31 -13.44
C ASN A 22 -4.08 4.43 -13.08
N VAL A 23 -3.57 4.61 -11.87
CA VAL A 23 -2.46 3.84 -11.31
C VAL A 23 -2.78 3.54 -9.85
N MET A 24 -2.62 2.30 -9.45
CA MET A 24 -2.69 1.88 -8.05
C MET A 24 -1.31 1.36 -7.64
N GLY A 25 -0.73 1.96 -6.61
CA GLY A 25 0.53 1.50 -6.02
C GLY A 25 0.30 0.36 -5.02
N TYR A 26 1.27 -0.52 -4.89
CA TYR A 26 1.29 -1.53 -3.84
C TYR A 26 2.71 -1.86 -3.37
N ALA A 27 2.81 -2.31 -2.13
CA ALA A 27 4.05 -2.83 -1.56
C ALA A 27 3.78 -3.96 -0.57
N ILE A 28 4.66 -4.96 -0.55
CA ILE A 28 4.67 -6.02 0.45
C ILE A 28 5.88 -5.79 1.36
N ILE A 29 5.63 -5.67 2.65
CA ILE A 29 6.63 -5.42 3.66
C ILE A 29 6.58 -6.54 4.71
N ALA A 30 7.75 -7.08 5.06
CA ALA A 30 7.92 -7.96 6.22
C ALA A 30 8.47 -7.16 7.40
N VAL A 31 7.86 -7.30 8.55
CA VAL A 31 8.28 -6.63 9.77
C VAL A 31 8.66 -7.68 10.82
N ARG A 32 9.92 -7.64 11.28
CA ARG A 32 10.43 -8.44 12.40
C ARG A 32 10.81 -7.48 13.54
N GLY A 33 10.06 -7.53 14.63
CA GLY A 33 10.23 -6.53 15.69
C GLY A 33 9.92 -5.13 15.15
N SER A 34 10.92 -4.24 15.15
CA SER A 34 10.83 -2.88 14.59
C SER A 34 11.51 -2.72 13.22
N ARG A 35 11.95 -3.82 12.58
CA ARG A 35 12.73 -3.77 11.33
C ARG A 35 11.87 -4.12 10.14
N PRO A 36 11.49 -3.15 9.29
CA PRO A 36 10.79 -3.42 8.04
C PRO A 36 11.77 -3.83 6.94
N THR A 37 11.35 -4.79 6.12
CA THR A 37 12.05 -5.22 4.92
C THR A 37 11.07 -5.19 3.75
N LEU A 38 11.45 -4.57 2.65
CA LEU A 38 10.66 -4.55 1.42
C LEU A 38 10.83 -5.87 0.69
N ILE A 39 9.73 -6.59 0.45
CA ILE A 39 9.72 -7.84 -0.30
C ILE A 39 9.42 -7.58 -1.77
N GLN A 40 8.36 -6.81 -2.05
CA GLN A 40 7.89 -6.52 -3.40
C GLN A 40 7.18 -5.19 -3.41
N TYR A 41 7.26 -4.46 -4.51
CA TYR A 41 6.45 -3.27 -4.77
C TYR A 41 6.21 -3.11 -6.27
N GLY A 42 5.22 -2.33 -6.60
CA GLY A 42 4.89 -2.06 -8.00
C GLY A 42 3.64 -1.23 -8.16
N VAL A 43 3.19 -1.16 -9.39
CA VAL A 43 1.97 -0.46 -9.76
C VAL A 43 1.05 -1.35 -10.57
N ILE A 44 -0.24 -1.08 -10.45
CA ILE A 44 -1.28 -1.63 -11.29
C ILE A 44 -1.70 -0.55 -12.26
N HIS A 45 -1.42 -0.75 -13.56
CA HIS A 45 -1.80 0.18 -14.62
C HIS A 45 -3.26 -0.01 -15.02
N LEU A 46 -4.09 0.98 -14.71
CA LEU A 46 -5.52 0.96 -14.97
C LEU A 46 -5.93 1.90 -16.11
N GLY A 47 -5.09 2.89 -16.42
CA GLY A 47 -5.39 3.92 -17.43
C GLY A 47 -5.65 3.39 -18.84
N LYS A 48 -5.11 2.20 -19.17
CA LYS A 48 -5.36 1.52 -20.44
C LYS A 48 -6.78 0.98 -20.60
N TYR A 49 -7.53 0.85 -19.51
CA TYR A 49 -8.91 0.40 -19.53
C TYR A 49 -9.82 1.61 -19.63
N GLY A 50 -10.59 1.73 -20.72
CA GLY A 50 -11.51 2.85 -20.93
C GLY A 50 -12.77 2.79 -20.06
N ASP A 51 -13.17 1.59 -19.63
CA ASP A 51 -14.36 1.36 -18.83
C ASP A 51 -14.02 1.33 -17.34
N HIS A 52 -14.73 2.16 -16.55
CA HIS A 52 -14.55 2.23 -15.10
C HIS A 52 -14.87 0.88 -14.42
N ALA A 53 -15.93 0.20 -14.85
CA ALA A 53 -16.27 -1.13 -14.30
C ALA A 53 -15.15 -2.15 -14.53
N LEU A 54 -14.51 -2.12 -15.71
CA LEU A 54 -13.38 -2.99 -16.00
C LEU A 54 -12.16 -2.66 -15.13
N LYS A 55 -11.91 -1.38 -14.85
CA LYS A 55 -10.88 -0.95 -13.90
C LYS A 55 -11.13 -1.54 -12.51
N LEU A 56 -12.37 -1.47 -12.01
CA LEU A 56 -12.74 -2.06 -10.71
C LEU A 56 -12.50 -3.57 -10.69
N LYS A 57 -12.88 -4.28 -11.75
CA LYS A 57 -12.60 -5.71 -11.88
C LYS A 57 -11.11 -6.00 -11.80
N LYS A 58 -10.27 -5.24 -12.49
CA LYS A 58 -8.81 -5.42 -12.48
C LYS A 58 -8.19 -5.14 -11.12
N ILE A 59 -8.69 -4.14 -10.40
CA ILE A 59 -8.28 -3.86 -9.03
C ILE A 59 -8.57 -5.07 -8.14
N PHE A 60 -9.80 -5.59 -8.18
CA PHE A 60 -10.19 -6.74 -7.39
C PHE A 60 -9.31 -7.97 -7.68
N GLU A 61 -9.17 -8.32 -8.95
CA GLU A 61 -8.36 -9.47 -9.38
C GLU A 61 -6.91 -9.34 -8.92
N ARG A 62 -6.31 -8.16 -9.07
CA ARG A 62 -4.90 -7.95 -8.72
C ARG A 62 -4.67 -7.95 -7.21
N VAL A 63 -5.51 -7.26 -6.46
CA VAL A 63 -5.40 -7.25 -4.99
C VAL A 63 -5.63 -8.64 -4.43
N LEU A 64 -6.63 -9.37 -4.93
CA LEU A 64 -6.87 -10.76 -4.53
C LEU A 64 -5.66 -11.66 -4.83
N SER A 65 -5.06 -11.51 -6.01
CA SER A 65 -3.85 -12.24 -6.39
C SER A 65 -2.68 -11.97 -5.43
N LEU A 66 -2.45 -10.71 -5.06
CA LEU A 66 -1.42 -10.33 -4.08
C LEU A 66 -1.69 -10.93 -2.70
N VAL A 67 -2.94 -10.89 -2.26
CA VAL A 67 -3.35 -11.46 -0.97
C VAL A 67 -3.18 -12.98 -0.95
N GLU A 68 -3.52 -13.66 -2.02
CA GLU A 68 -3.38 -15.12 -2.14
C GLU A 68 -1.92 -15.56 -2.23
N GLU A 69 -1.10 -14.80 -2.96
CA GLU A 69 0.32 -15.12 -3.14
C GLU A 69 1.14 -14.89 -1.86
N TYR A 70 0.99 -13.71 -1.24
CA TYR A 70 1.82 -13.30 -0.11
C TYR A 70 1.21 -13.61 1.25
N LYS A 71 -0.10 -13.84 1.32
CA LYS A 71 -0.84 -14.11 2.56
C LYS A 71 -0.51 -13.10 3.67
N PRO A 72 -0.71 -11.79 3.42
CA PRO A 72 -0.38 -10.76 4.40
C PRO A 72 -1.25 -10.90 5.66
N ASP A 73 -0.70 -10.51 6.79
CA ASP A 73 -1.42 -10.47 8.07
C ASP A 73 -2.33 -9.24 8.15
N HIS A 74 -1.96 -8.15 7.47
CA HIS A 74 -2.68 -6.88 7.45
C HIS A 74 -2.60 -6.22 6.08
N VAL A 75 -3.63 -5.45 5.75
CA VAL A 75 -3.61 -4.51 4.64
C VAL A 75 -3.65 -3.09 5.19
N ALA A 76 -2.69 -2.27 4.78
CA ALA A 76 -2.65 -0.84 5.04
C ALA A 76 -3.09 -0.08 3.80
N LEU A 77 -4.03 0.81 3.93
CA LEU A 77 -4.67 1.53 2.84
C LEU A 77 -4.60 3.03 3.11
N GLU A 78 -4.21 3.81 2.12
CA GLU A 78 -4.29 5.26 2.22
C GLU A 78 -5.76 5.69 2.12
N ALA A 79 -6.22 6.45 3.12
CA ALA A 79 -7.59 6.97 3.13
C ALA A 79 -7.78 8.01 2.02
N PRO A 80 -8.96 8.09 1.39
CA PRO A 80 -9.24 9.10 0.39
C PRO A 80 -9.22 10.50 1.04
N PHE A 81 -8.77 11.49 0.29
CA PHE A 81 -8.82 12.89 0.70
C PHE A 81 -9.95 13.62 -0.04
N TYR A 82 -10.43 14.69 0.58
CA TYR A 82 -11.42 15.55 -0.05
C TYR A 82 -10.77 16.39 -1.15
N GLY A 83 -11.18 16.15 -2.39
CA GLY A 83 -10.78 16.94 -3.55
C GLY A 83 -11.90 17.86 -4.01
N LYS A 84 -11.58 18.77 -4.94
CA LYS A 84 -12.57 19.70 -5.53
C LYS A 84 -13.50 19.00 -6.53
N ASN A 85 -13.05 17.92 -7.16
CA ASN A 85 -13.84 17.19 -8.15
C ASN A 85 -14.56 16.02 -7.51
N VAL A 86 -15.87 16.16 -7.34
CA VAL A 86 -16.74 15.16 -6.70
C VAL A 86 -16.74 13.83 -7.47
N GLN A 87 -16.78 13.86 -8.80
CA GLN A 87 -16.80 12.64 -9.60
C GLN A 87 -15.51 11.84 -9.45
N SER A 88 -14.36 12.50 -9.43
CA SER A 88 -13.07 11.86 -9.18
C SER A 88 -13.03 11.22 -7.80
N MET A 89 -13.57 11.89 -6.78
CA MET A 89 -13.66 11.35 -5.43
C MET A 89 -14.56 10.11 -5.36
N LEU A 90 -15.70 10.11 -6.05
CA LEU A 90 -16.60 8.96 -6.09
C LEU A 90 -15.94 7.76 -6.78
N LYS A 91 -15.26 8.00 -7.89
CA LYS A 91 -14.50 6.94 -8.60
C LYS A 91 -13.37 6.38 -7.74
N LEU A 92 -12.63 7.24 -7.04
CA LEU A 92 -11.58 6.81 -6.12
C LEU A 92 -12.16 6.00 -4.95
N GLY A 93 -13.28 6.42 -4.38
CA GLY A 93 -13.97 5.70 -3.32
C GLY A 93 -14.42 4.30 -3.76
N ARG A 94 -14.91 4.17 -5.00
CA ARG A 94 -15.25 2.85 -5.59
C ARG A 94 -14.01 1.97 -5.74
N ALA A 95 -12.93 2.50 -6.26
CA ALA A 95 -11.67 1.78 -6.42
C ALA A 95 -11.13 1.29 -5.06
N GLN A 96 -11.18 2.15 -4.06
CA GLN A 96 -10.78 1.84 -2.70
C GLN A 96 -11.68 0.74 -2.09
N GLY A 97 -12.99 0.87 -2.21
CA GLY A 97 -13.95 -0.13 -1.72
C GLY A 97 -13.73 -1.51 -2.34
N VAL A 98 -13.41 -1.57 -3.61
CA VAL A 98 -13.10 -2.82 -4.31
C VAL A 98 -11.79 -3.44 -3.79
N ALA A 99 -10.75 -2.65 -3.60
CA ALA A 99 -9.48 -3.12 -3.01
C ALA A 99 -9.69 -3.66 -1.59
N MET A 100 -10.47 -2.95 -0.77
CA MET A 100 -10.85 -3.39 0.58
C MET A 100 -11.62 -4.70 0.55
N SER A 101 -12.60 -4.83 -0.35
CA SER A 101 -13.42 -6.03 -0.50
C SER A 101 -12.59 -7.24 -0.91
N ALA A 102 -11.60 -7.09 -1.77
CA ALA A 102 -10.69 -8.15 -2.17
C ALA A 102 -9.87 -8.70 -0.98
N ALA A 103 -9.37 -7.80 -0.12
CA ALA A 103 -8.65 -8.18 1.10
C ALA A 103 -9.57 -8.88 2.11
N LEU A 104 -10.75 -8.30 2.35
CA LEU A 104 -11.74 -8.83 3.29
C LEU A 104 -12.32 -10.18 2.83
N TYR A 105 -12.41 -10.40 1.52
CA TYR A 105 -12.81 -11.68 0.95
C TYR A 105 -11.94 -12.85 1.43
N ARG A 106 -10.68 -12.59 1.72
CA ARG A 106 -9.74 -13.54 2.32
C ARG A 106 -9.52 -13.29 3.82
N GLU A 107 -10.43 -12.57 4.47
CA GLU A 107 -10.42 -12.32 5.92
C GLU A 107 -9.17 -11.58 6.40
N VAL A 108 -8.48 -10.83 5.53
CA VAL A 108 -7.34 -10.02 5.92
C VAL A 108 -7.83 -8.68 6.48
N PRO A 109 -7.49 -8.35 7.75
CA PRO A 109 -7.90 -7.08 8.33
C PRO A 109 -7.24 -5.90 7.63
N ILE A 110 -7.98 -4.81 7.53
CA ILE A 110 -7.54 -3.57 6.87
C ILE A 110 -7.52 -2.42 7.86
N THR A 111 -6.57 -1.50 7.67
CA THR A 111 -6.49 -0.23 8.41
C THR A 111 -6.25 0.89 7.43
N GLU A 112 -7.04 1.96 7.53
CA GLU A 112 -6.88 3.17 6.74
C GLU A 112 -6.01 4.19 7.46
N TYR A 113 -5.14 4.87 6.71
CA TYR A 113 -4.27 5.91 7.22
C TYR A 113 -4.44 7.20 6.41
N ALA A 114 -4.61 8.32 7.09
CA ALA A 114 -4.66 9.63 6.43
C ALA A 114 -3.35 9.96 5.71
N PRO A 115 -3.38 10.57 4.51
CA PRO A 115 -2.17 10.90 3.75
C PRO A 115 -1.13 11.72 4.53
N LYS A 116 -1.57 12.70 5.31
CA LYS A 116 -0.69 13.49 6.18
C LYS A 116 0.03 12.64 7.23
N LYS A 117 -0.69 11.68 7.81
CA LYS A 117 -0.11 10.79 8.83
C LYS A 117 0.95 9.87 8.23
N VAL A 118 0.71 9.37 7.02
CA VAL A 118 1.70 8.57 6.29
C VAL A 118 2.97 9.38 6.03
N LYS A 119 2.84 10.57 5.49
CA LYS A 119 3.98 11.47 5.21
C LYS A 119 4.74 11.81 6.49
N GLN A 120 4.04 12.13 7.56
CA GLN A 120 4.65 12.45 8.85
C GLN A 120 5.39 11.26 9.45
N SER A 121 4.85 10.05 9.34
CA SER A 121 5.50 8.84 9.83
C SER A 121 6.81 8.54 9.10
N VAL A 122 6.86 8.82 7.80
CA VAL A 122 8.03 8.53 6.97
C VAL A 122 9.08 9.64 7.05
N THR A 123 8.67 10.90 6.98
CA THR A 123 9.58 12.06 6.83
C THR A 123 9.67 12.94 8.07
N GLY A 124 8.78 12.76 9.04
CA GLY A 124 8.60 13.69 10.16
C GLY A 124 7.80 14.96 9.80
N ASN A 125 7.34 15.09 8.56
CA ASN A 125 6.60 16.25 8.06
C ASN A 125 5.37 15.83 7.25
N GLY A 126 4.18 16.12 7.77
CA GLY A 126 2.90 15.79 7.11
C GLY A 126 2.64 16.55 5.81
N ASN A 127 3.41 17.59 5.51
CA ASN A 127 3.35 18.37 4.27
C ASN A 127 4.47 18.03 3.28
N ALA A 128 5.21 16.94 3.51
CA ALA A 128 6.27 16.51 2.62
C ALA A 128 5.76 16.23 1.19
N SER A 129 6.58 16.51 0.20
CA SER A 129 6.29 16.18 -1.19
C SER A 129 6.41 14.67 -1.45
N LYS A 130 5.83 14.18 -2.55
CA LYS A 130 5.99 12.79 -2.98
C LYS A 130 7.47 12.42 -3.16
N GLU A 131 8.26 13.33 -3.70
CA GLU A 131 9.71 13.17 -3.92
C GLU A 131 10.46 13.04 -2.60
N GLN A 132 10.11 13.82 -1.57
CA GLN A 132 10.70 13.73 -0.24
C GLN A 132 10.36 12.40 0.43
N VAL A 133 9.11 11.94 0.32
CA VAL A 133 8.68 10.63 0.82
C VAL A 133 9.43 9.51 0.11
N ALA A 134 9.50 9.55 -1.22
CA ALA A 134 10.20 8.55 -2.02
C ALA A 134 11.68 8.46 -1.64
N LYS A 135 12.36 9.60 -1.49
CA LYS A 135 13.77 9.65 -1.10
C LYS A 135 14.01 9.00 0.27
N MET A 136 13.14 9.27 1.24
CA MET A 136 13.23 8.67 2.57
C MET A 136 13.00 7.16 2.54
N LEU A 137 11.98 6.70 1.80
CA LEU A 137 11.69 5.28 1.64
C LEU A 137 12.82 4.52 0.94
N MET A 138 13.45 5.13 -0.07
CA MET A 138 14.62 4.55 -0.73
C MET A 138 15.77 4.33 0.25
N GLN A 139 15.97 5.23 1.20
CA GLN A 139 16.97 5.07 2.26
C GLN A 139 16.58 3.97 3.26
N VAL A 140 15.33 3.99 3.73
CA VAL A 140 14.83 3.01 4.73
C VAL A 140 14.90 1.58 4.20
N PHE A 141 14.54 1.37 2.93
CA PHE A 141 14.49 0.06 2.30
C PHE A 141 15.70 -0.25 1.41
N ASN A 142 16.70 0.64 1.38
CA ASN A 142 17.90 0.48 0.56
C ASN A 142 17.60 0.25 -0.94
N ILE A 143 16.65 1.00 -1.48
CA ILE A 143 16.27 0.95 -2.89
C ILE A 143 17.28 1.78 -3.68
N LYS A 144 17.97 1.16 -4.64
CA LYS A 144 19.06 1.81 -5.40
C LYS A 144 18.57 2.68 -6.55
N GLU A 145 17.44 2.30 -7.16
CA GLU A 145 16.87 3.02 -8.29
C GLU A 145 15.49 3.57 -7.93
N GLN A 146 15.28 4.84 -8.26
CA GLN A 146 13.97 5.47 -8.05
C GLN A 146 12.92 4.81 -8.97
N PRO A 147 11.76 4.39 -8.45
CA PRO A 147 10.66 3.90 -9.26
C PRO A 147 10.26 4.93 -10.31
N LYS A 148 9.92 4.49 -11.53
CA LYS A 148 9.45 5.37 -12.60
C LYS A 148 8.18 6.12 -12.22
N LEU A 149 7.31 5.48 -11.45
CA LEU A 149 6.11 6.08 -10.88
C LEU A 149 6.25 6.11 -9.36
N LEU A 150 6.05 7.30 -8.77
CA LEU A 150 6.14 7.49 -7.32
C LEU A 150 4.96 6.87 -6.54
N ASP A 151 3.96 6.33 -7.25
CA ASP A 151 2.82 5.60 -6.65
C ASP A 151 3.15 4.15 -6.29
N ALA A 152 4.32 3.65 -6.69
CA ALA A 152 4.75 2.29 -6.39
C ALA A 152 5.14 2.06 -4.92
#